data_18776d419013134184eadab5ddda5845
#
_entry.id   18776d419013134184eadab5ddda5845
#
_cell.length_a   1.000
_cell.length_b   1.000
_cell.length_c   1.000
_cell.angle_alpha   90.00
_cell.angle_beta   90.00
_cell.angle_gamma   90.00
#
_symmetry.space_group_name_H-M   'P 1'
#
loop_
_entity.id
_entity.type
_entity.pdbx_description
1 polymer ?
#
loop_
_entity_poly.entity_id
_entity_poly.type
_entity_poly.pdbx_seq_one_letter_code
_entity_poly.pdbx_strand_id
1 'polypeptide(L)'
;HDALPISMGGAIKIGDYLTSFGLDKLQPFTVLISFNLSALEFMLGVCMLLGVYRRYTTFLTLLMMSFMTPLTLYLAIFNPVSDCGCFGDALVISNWQTFYKNVVLLAAAIYVFIHNQRLLQGYTYHVYWFVALWAYVFAIGFAYRNYNHLPILDFRPYKLGANIPALMSIPEGAPEDEYAYSFIYEKDGVQKEFSLENAPADDSTWTFVDSKTKLIKQGYVPPVTTFHIYNENDADVTDELLNDPKGLFLLIAPRLENADDERIDEINNVYDYALENGLGFYCVTGSSADAIATWSDNTGAEYAFLM
;
A
#
# COMPACT_ATOMS: atom_id res chain seq x y z
N HIS A 1 -3.44 4.31 -7.83
CA HIS A 1 -2.55 3.23 -7.34
C HIS A 1 -3.12 2.53 -6.10
N ASP A 2 -3.81 3.24 -5.21
CA ASP A 2 -4.27 2.69 -3.92
C ASP A 2 -5.58 1.89 -4.01
N ALA A 3 -6.26 1.92 -5.15
CA ALA A 3 -7.49 1.16 -5.38
C ALA A 3 -7.28 -0.31 -5.82
N LEU A 4 -6.02 -0.78 -5.88
CA LEU A 4 -5.69 -2.10 -6.39
C LEU A 4 -5.84 -3.20 -5.31
N PRO A 5 -6.20 -4.45 -5.67
CA PRO A 5 -6.36 -5.57 -4.73
C PRO A 5 -5.11 -5.82 -3.86
N ILE A 6 -5.27 -6.46 -2.68
CA ILE A 6 -4.16 -6.80 -1.76
C ILE A 6 -2.98 -7.48 -2.48
N SER A 7 -3.26 -8.34 -3.47
CA SER A 7 -2.26 -8.98 -4.32
C SER A 7 -1.46 -7.98 -5.17
N MET A 8 -2.08 -6.86 -5.57
CA MET A 8 -1.41 -5.76 -6.26
C MET A 8 -0.61 -4.90 -5.29
N GLY A 9 -1.10 -4.66 -4.06
CA GLY A 9 -0.33 -3.97 -3.03
C GLY A 9 1.01 -4.65 -2.76
N GLY A 10 1.03 -5.98 -2.65
CA GLY A 10 2.26 -6.76 -2.55
C GLY A 10 3.16 -6.61 -3.78
N ALA A 11 2.61 -6.59 -5.00
CA ALA A 11 3.38 -6.39 -6.23
C ALA A 11 3.98 -4.98 -6.32
N ILE A 12 3.25 -3.95 -5.90
CA ILE A 12 3.75 -2.56 -5.83
C ILE A 12 4.93 -2.49 -4.87
N LYS A 13 4.80 -3.03 -3.65
CA LYS A 13 5.90 -3.04 -2.67
C LYS A 13 7.14 -3.79 -3.17
N ILE A 14 6.95 -4.93 -3.85
CA ILE A 14 8.07 -5.63 -4.50
C ILE A 14 8.69 -4.76 -5.60
N GLY A 15 7.88 -4.03 -6.37
CA GLY A 15 8.35 -3.06 -7.35
C GLY A 15 9.21 -1.97 -6.72
N ASP A 16 8.78 -1.38 -5.61
CA ASP A 16 9.52 -0.38 -4.85
C ASP A 16 10.86 -0.93 -4.35
N TYR A 17 10.88 -2.18 -3.86
CA TYR A 17 12.14 -2.84 -3.49
C TYR A 17 13.06 -3.05 -4.68
N LEU A 18 12.54 -3.56 -5.80
CA LEU A 18 13.33 -3.77 -7.01
C LEU A 18 13.97 -2.47 -7.50
N THR A 19 13.21 -1.36 -7.50
CA THR A 19 13.72 -0.03 -7.85
C THR A 19 14.78 0.44 -6.85
N SER A 20 14.52 0.30 -5.54
CA SER A 20 15.47 0.69 -4.49
C SER A 20 16.80 -0.06 -4.55
N PHE A 21 16.77 -1.30 -5.07
CA PHE A 21 17.97 -2.13 -5.27
C PHE A 21 18.56 -2.03 -6.69
N GLY A 22 18.02 -1.19 -7.58
CA GLY A 22 18.47 -1.02 -8.96
C GLY A 22 18.18 -2.24 -9.85
N LEU A 23 17.15 -3.01 -9.52
CA LEU A 23 16.71 -4.21 -10.23
C LEU A 23 15.50 -3.95 -11.14
N ASP A 24 15.44 -2.78 -11.79
CA ASP A 24 14.31 -2.33 -12.61
C ASP A 24 13.91 -3.29 -13.73
N LYS A 25 14.86 -4.08 -14.24
CA LYS A 25 14.61 -5.11 -15.26
C LYS A 25 13.64 -6.21 -14.80
N LEU A 26 13.45 -6.38 -13.49
CA LEU A 26 12.53 -7.37 -12.91
C LEU A 26 11.12 -6.79 -12.65
N GLN A 27 10.90 -5.50 -12.90
CA GLN A 27 9.59 -4.85 -12.72
C GLN A 27 8.43 -5.58 -13.42
N PRO A 28 8.55 -6.10 -14.66
CA PRO A 28 7.46 -6.85 -15.29
C PRO A 28 7.04 -8.12 -14.55
N PHE A 29 7.89 -8.63 -13.66
CA PHE A 29 7.65 -9.87 -12.90
C PHE A 29 7.12 -9.64 -11.49
N THR A 30 6.87 -8.40 -11.06
CA THR A 30 6.46 -8.06 -9.69
C THR A 30 5.22 -8.81 -9.24
N VAL A 31 4.19 -8.90 -10.08
CA VAL A 31 2.95 -9.64 -9.80
C VAL A 31 3.23 -11.14 -9.63
N LEU A 32 4.01 -11.71 -10.54
CA LEU A 32 4.39 -13.12 -10.49
C LEU A 32 5.19 -13.44 -9.23
N ILE A 33 6.17 -12.59 -8.89
CA ILE A 33 6.98 -12.74 -7.68
C ILE A 33 6.10 -12.63 -6.43
N SER A 34 5.20 -11.64 -6.36
CA SER A 34 4.28 -11.45 -5.23
C SER A 34 3.40 -12.67 -5.00
N PHE A 35 2.78 -13.19 -6.05
CA PHE A 35 1.91 -14.37 -5.95
C PHE A 35 2.67 -15.61 -5.48
N ASN A 36 3.85 -15.86 -6.06
CA ASN A 36 4.65 -17.02 -5.68
C ASN A 36 5.21 -16.91 -4.27
N LEU A 37 5.63 -15.71 -3.84
CA LEU A 37 6.12 -15.50 -2.48
C LEU A 37 5.01 -15.74 -1.46
N SER A 38 3.82 -15.16 -1.65
CA SER A 38 2.68 -15.35 -0.76
C SER A 38 2.21 -16.81 -0.74
N ALA A 39 2.21 -17.49 -1.89
CA ALA A 39 1.86 -18.90 -1.97
C ALA A 39 2.87 -19.81 -1.26
N LEU A 40 4.17 -19.49 -1.36
CA LEU A 40 5.23 -20.20 -0.65
C LEU A 40 5.08 -20.02 0.87
N GLU A 41 4.86 -18.80 1.34
CA GLU A 41 4.66 -18.48 2.76
C GLU A 41 3.45 -19.24 3.31
N PHE A 42 2.34 -19.20 2.61
CA PHE A 42 1.11 -19.92 3.00
C PHE A 42 1.34 -21.44 3.04
N MET A 43 1.96 -22.00 2.00
CA MET A 43 2.29 -23.42 1.93
C MET A 43 3.21 -23.84 3.09
N LEU A 44 4.26 -23.06 3.39
CA LEU A 44 5.16 -23.35 4.51
C LEU A 44 4.43 -23.29 5.84
N GLY A 45 3.51 -22.31 6.02
CA GLY A 45 2.67 -22.21 7.21
C GLY A 45 1.77 -23.44 7.40
N VAL A 46 1.06 -23.86 6.36
CA VAL A 46 0.21 -25.05 6.39
C VAL A 46 1.03 -26.32 6.65
N CYS A 47 2.15 -26.48 5.97
CA CYS A 47 3.03 -27.65 6.16
C CYS A 47 3.62 -27.69 7.57
N MET A 48 3.93 -26.55 8.17
CA MET A 48 4.44 -26.45 9.54
C MET A 48 3.36 -26.81 10.56
N LEU A 49 2.15 -26.28 10.41
CA LEU A 49 1.01 -26.58 11.29
C LEU A 49 0.62 -28.06 11.28
N LEU A 50 0.66 -28.68 10.10
CA LEU A 50 0.27 -30.08 9.91
C LEU A 50 1.44 -31.07 10.08
N GLY A 51 2.65 -30.58 10.33
CA GLY A 51 3.86 -31.40 10.49
C GLY A 51 4.28 -32.14 9.21
N VAL A 52 3.94 -31.58 8.02
CA VAL A 52 4.26 -32.12 6.71
C VAL A 52 5.71 -31.78 6.36
N TYR A 53 6.49 -32.75 5.90
CA TYR A 53 7.90 -32.59 5.56
C TYR A 53 8.71 -31.84 6.61
N ARG A 54 8.50 -32.05 7.90
CA ARG A 54 8.99 -31.30 9.05
C ARG A 54 10.42 -30.73 8.89
N ARG A 55 11.37 -31.57 8.49
CA ARG A 55 12.76 -31.16 8.33
C ARG A 55 12.95 -30.13 7.21
N TYR A 56 12.31 -30.35 6.06
CA TYR A 56 12.42 -29.44 4.90
C TYR A 56 11.65 -28.15 5.12
N THR A 57 10.43 -28.25 5.65
CA THR A 57 9.59 -27.09 5.95
C THR A 57 10.25 -26.16 6.96
N THR A 58 10.74 -26.71 8.09
CA THR A 58 11.42 -25.88 9.11
C THR A 58 12.73 -25.30 8.61
N PHE A 59 13.49 -26.03 7.75
CA PHE A 59 14.68 -25.51 7.11
C PHE A 59 14.38 -24.35 6.15
N LEU A 60 13.37 -24.50 5.27
CA LEU A 60 12.96 -23.46 4.34
C LEU A 60 12.44 -22.22 5.06
N THR A 61 11.65 -22.42 6.14
CA THR A 61 11.18 -21.30 6.97
C THR A 61 12.37 -20.58 7.64
N LEU A 62 13.35 -21.32 8.17
CA LEU A 62 14.55 -20.74 8.75
C LEU A 62 15.34 -19.96 7.69
N LEU A 63 15.52 -20.52 6.49
CA LEU A 63 16.20 -19.85 5.38
C LEU A 63 15.50 -18.53 5.00
N MET A 64 14.17 -18.58 4.86
CA MET A 64 13.36 -17.39 4.55
C MET A 64 13.51 -16.32 5.63
N MET A 65 13.39 -16.68 6.92
CA MET A 65 13.54 -15.74 8.01
C MET A 65 14.95 -15.19 8.14
N SER A 66 15.98 -16.00 7.82
CA SER A 66 17.39 -15.57 7.79
C SER A 66 17.67 -14.56 6.67
N PHE A 67 16.90 -14.56 5.60
CA PHE A 67 16.95 -13.54 4.55
C PHE A 67 16.12 -12.29 4.92
N MET A 68 14.90 -12.48 5.42
CA MET A 68 13.97 -11.39 5.73
C MET A 68 14.44 -10.52 6.91
N THR A 69 15.12 -11.11 7.91
CA THR A 69 15.57 -10.34 9.09
C THR A 69 16.63 -9.29 8.75
N PRO A 70 17.73 -9.60 8.03
CA PRO A 70 18.67 -8.59 7.56
C PRO A 70 18.04 -7.58 6.59
N LEU A 71 17.13 -8.02 5.71
CA LEU A 71 16.41 -7.12 4.81
C LEU A 71 15.61 -6.08 5.59
N THR A 72 14.84 -6.49 6.60
CA THR A 72 14.06 -5.55 7.42
C THR A 72 14.93 -4.66 8.31
N LEU A 73 16.13 -5.11 8.70
CA LEU A 73 17.11 -4.24 9.35
C LEU A 73 17.60 -3.14 8.40
N TYR A 74 17.91 -3.50 7.15
CA TYR A 74 18.27 -2.52 6.12
C TYR A 74 17.15 -1.49 5.92
N LEU A 75 15.90 -1.94 5.81
CA LEU A 75 14.73 -1.05 5.69
C LEU A 75 14.58 -0.14 6.91
N ALA A 76 14.84 -0.64 8.13
CA ALA A 76 14.72 0.14 9.35
C ALA A 76 15.80 1.22 9.47
N ILE A 77 17.01 0.97 8.95
CA ILE A 77 18.15 1.92 9.01
C ILE A 77 18.03 2.97 7.90
N PHE A 78 17.83 2.55 6.66
CA PHE A 78 17.90 3.42 5.48
C PHE A 78 16.55 3.99 5.06
N ASN A 79 15.44 3.41 5.53
CA ASN A 79 14.07 3.83 5.26
C ASN A 79 13.75 4.12 3.77
N PRO A 80 14.16 3.25 2.81
CA PRO A 80 13.97 3.48 1.38
C PRO A 80 12.48 3.37 0.97
N VAL A 81 11.67 2.69 1.78
CA VAL A 81 10.21 2.55 1.65
C VAL A 81 9.55 2.81 2.99
N SER A 82 8.35 3.37 2.99
CA SER A 82 7.63 3.80 4.19
C SER A 82 7.31 2.65 5.16
N ASP A 83 7.00 1.47 4.62
CA ASP A 83 6.67 0.26 5.38
C ASP A 83 7.05 -1.01 4.60
N CYS A 84 7.18 -2.12 5.31
CA CYS A 84 7.54 -3.42 4.72
C CYS A 84 6.43 -4.03 3.84
N GLY A 85 5.17 -3.63 4.02
CA GLY A 85 4.03 -4.22 3.32
C GLY A 85 3.69 -5.67 3.70
N CYS A 86 4.34 -6.25 4.72
CA CYS A 86 4.17 -7.66 5.11
C CYS A 86 2.73 -8.03 5.49
N PHE A 87 1.94 -7.09 5.97
CA PHE A 87 0.53 -7.26 6.32
C PHE A 87 -0.42 -6.57 5.34
N GLY A 88 0.12 -6.01 4.24
CA GLY A 88 -0.66 -5.14 3.35
C GLY A 88 -1.29 -3.99 4.12
N ASP A 89 -2.47 -3.56 3.69
CA ASP A 89 -3.22 -2.45 4.30
C ASP A 89 -3.95 -2.85 5.60
N ALA A 90 -3.94 -4.15 5.96
CA ALA A 90 -4.61 -4.63 7.16
C ALA A 90 -3.94 -4.13 8.47
N LEU A 91 -2.63 -3.96 8.43
CA LEU A 91 -1.85 -3.47 9.57
C LEU A 91 -0.57 -2.80 9.09
N VAL A 92 -0.57 -1.49 9.08
CA VAL A 92 0.62 -0.69 8.77
C VAL A 92 1.48 -0.57 10.02
N ILE A 93 2.67 -1.16 9.99
CA ILE A 93 3.64 -1.12 11.08
C ILE A 93 4.95 -0.52 10.61
N SER A 94 5.64 0.21 11.48
CA SER A 94 6.92 0.85 11.15
C SER A 94 7.99 -0.18 10.78
N ASN A 95 9.01 0.26 10.02
CA ASN A 95 10.14 -0.59 9.65
C ASN A 95 10.89 -1.16 10.87
N TRP A 96 11.01 -0.41 11.97
CA TRP A 96 11.58 -0.89 13.22
C TRP A 96 10.74 -1.97 13.91
N GLN A 97 9.41 -1.79 13.96
CA GLN A 97 8.50 -2.79 14.51
C GLN A 97 8.55 -4.09 13.70
N THR A 98 8.63 -3.96 12.37
CA THR A 98 8.80 -5.10 11.47
C THR A 98 10.11 -5.84 11.73
N PHE A 99 11.21 -5.13 11.93
CA PHE A 99 12.50 -5.74 12.26
C PHE A 99 12.42 -6.51 13.60
N TYR A 100 11.91 -5.91 14.68
CA TYR A 100 11.78 -6.60 15.95
C TYR A 100 10.88 -7.84 15.88
N LYS A 101 9.77 -7.75 15.17
CA LYS A 101 8.91 -8.91 14.88
C LYS A 101 9.72 -10.02 14.21
N ASN A 102 10.51 -9.69 13.17
CA ASN A 102 11.29 -10.67 12.42
C ASN A 102 12.42 -11.30 13.24
N VAL A 103 13.04 -10.56 14.16
CA VAL A 103 14.01 -11.12 15.13
C VAL A 103 13.35 -12.19 16.00
N VAL A 104 12.15 -11.91 16.54
CA VAL A 104 11.40 -12.88 17.35
C VAL A 104 11.02 -14.11 16.51
N LEU A 105 10.55 -13.90 15.27
CA LEU A 105 10.18 -15.00 14.37
C LEU A 105 11.40 -15.83 13.95
N LEU A 106 12.57 -15.20 13.73
CA LEU A 106 13.81 -15.91 13.47
C LEU A 106 14.24 -16.79 14.65
N ALA A 107 14.18 -16.26 15.87
CA ALA A 107 14.48 -17.05 17.06
C ALA A 107 13.51 -18.25 17.21
N ALA A 108 12.22 -18.03 16.94
CA ALA A 108 11.23 -19.11 16.90
C ALA A 108 11.52 -20.15 15.80
N ALA A 109 11.91 -19.69 14.59
CA ALA A 109 12.26 -20.58 13.48
C ALA A 109 13.50 -21.43 13.80
N ILE A 110 14.52 -20.86 14.45
CA ILE A 110 15.70 -21.61 14.92
C ILE A 110 15.26 -22.67 15.96
N TYR A 111 14.44 -22.29 16.93
CA TYR A 111 13.95 -23.21 17.96
C TYR A 111 13.17 -24.39 17.33
N VAL A 112 12.23 -24.08 16.41
CA VAL A 112 11.42 -25.10 15.74
C VAL A 112 12.28 -25.98 14.83
N PHE A 113 13.29 -25.42 14.14
CA PHE A 113 14.21 -26.18 13.31
C PHE A 113 15.03 -27.18 14.14
N ILE A 114 15.57 -26.77 15.30
CA ILE A 114 16.31 -27.67 16.22
C ILE A 114 15.40 -28.78 16.76
N HIS A 115 14.14 -28.46 17.06
CA HIS A 115 13.17 -29.38 17.67
C HIS A 115 12.17 -29.97 16.67
N ASN A 116 12.49 -29.96 15.34
CA ASN A 116 11.54 -30.38 14.29
C ASN A 116 10.96 -31.79 14.49
N GLN A 117 11.69 -32.68 15.17
CA GLN A 117 11.22 -34.04 15.47
C GLN A 117 10.05 -34.08 16.49
N ARG A 118 9.84 -33.00 17.27
CA ARG A 118 8.76 -32.88 18.24
C ARG A 118 7.46 -32.34 17.66
N LEU A 119 7.49 -31.85 16.41
CA LEU A 119 6.29 -31.42 15.73
C LEU A 119 5.31 -32.58 15.53
N LEU A 120 4.03 -32.33 15.77
CA LEU A 120 2.98 -33.31 15.55
C LEU A 120 2.94 -33.68 14.06
N GLN A 121 2.74 -34.97 13.77
CA GLN A 121 2.48 -35.44 12.42
C GLN A 121 0.98 -35.72 12.28
N GLY A 122 0.29 -34.86 11.51
CA GLY A 122 -1.15 -35.02 11.29
C GLY A 122 -1.50 -36.06 10.23
N TYR A 123 -0.56 -36.40 9.35
CA TYR A 123 -0.84 -37.24 8.18
C TYR A 123 0.27 -38.26 7.92
N THR A 124 -0.04 -39.26 7.08
CA THR A 124 0.95 -40.21 6.57
C THR A 124 1.77 -39.60 5.45
N TYR A 125 3.01 -40.05 5.29
CA TYR A 125 3.95 -39.56 4.30
C TYR A 125 3.43 -39.53 2.86
N HIS A 126 2.56 -40.48 2.51
CA HIS A 126 1.98 -40.55 1.16
C HIS A 126 1.09 -39.36 0.79
N VAL A 127 0.57 -38.63 1.77
CA VAL A 127 -0.32 -37.48 1.58
C VAL A 127 0.43 -36.15 1.60
N TYR A 128 1.71 -36.13 2.01
CA TYR A 128 2.48 -34.90 2.20
C TYR A 128 2.58 -34.04 0.95
N TRP A 129 2.86 -34.68 -0.20
CA TRP A 129 2.97 -33.96 -1.46
C TRP A 129 1.64 -33.31 -1.86
N PHE A 130 0.53 -34.01 -1.59
CA PHE A 130 -0.80 -33.48 -1.90
C PHE A 130 -1.14 -32.27 -1.04
N VAL A 131 -0.85 -32.31 0.27
CA VAL A 131 -1.09 -31.16 1.19
C VAL A 131 -0.26 -29.95 0.75
N ALA A 132 1.02 -30.15 0.44
CA ALA A 132 1.90 -29.06 0.01
C ALA A 132 1.43 -28.47 -1.33
N LEU A 133 1.14 -29.32 -2.32
CA LEU A 133 0.67 -28.88 -3.62
C LEU A 133 -0.68 -28.16 -3.52
N TRP A 134 -1.62 -28.74 -2.76
CA TRP A 134 -2.94 -28.15 -2.56
C TRP A 134 -2.83 -26.76 -1.90
N ALA A 135 -2.05 -26.63 -0.84
CA ALA A 135 -1.85 -25.34 -0.17
C ALA A 135 -1.27 -24.29 -1.12
N TYR A 136 -0.29 -24.67 -1.93
CA TYR A 136 0.33 -23.76 -2.90
C TYR A 136 -0.64 -23.34 -4.00
N VAL A 137 -1.33 -24.30 -4.63
CA VAL A 137 -2.30 -24.04 -5.71
C VAL A 137 -3.50 -23.25 -5.18
N PHE A 138 -3.99 -23.57 -3.97
CA PHE A 138 -5.06 -22.81 -3.33
C PHE A 138 -4.65 -21.32 -3.13
N ALA A 139 -3.44 -21.05 -2.62
CA ALA A 139 -2.97 -19.70 -2.41
C ALA A 139 -2.82 -18.92 -3.74
N ILE A 140 -2.28 -19.55 -4.79
CA ILE A 140 -2.21 -18.96 -6.14
C ILE A 140 -3.61 -18.66 -6.69
N GLY A 141 -4.53 -19.62 -6.61
CA GLY A 141 -5.91 -19.45 -7.08
C GLY A 141 -6.66 -18.35 -6.32
N PHE A 142 -6.44 -18.27 -5.00
CA PHE A 142 -7.00 -17.20 -4.17
C PHE A 142 -6.42 -15.82 -4.53
N ALA A 143 -5.10 -15.74 -4.73
CA ALA A 143 -4.44 -14.51 -5.16
C ALA A 143 -4.92 -14.08 -6.56
N TYR A 144 -5.01 -15.01 -7.51
CA TYR A 144 -5.50 -14.76 -8.87
C TYR A 144 -6.96 -14.30 -8.89
N ARG A 145 -7.83 -14.92 -8.07
CA ARG A 145 -9.21 -14.47 -7.94
C ARG A 145 -9.31 -13.03 -7.41
N ASN A 146 -8.54 -12.71 -6.34
CA ASN A 146 -8.52 -11.37 -5.77
C ASN A 146 -7.84 -10.33 -6.70
N TYR A 147 -7.06 -10.78 -7.66
CA TYR A 147 -6.47 -9.92 -8.69
C TYR A 147 -7.48 -9.51 -9.76
N ASN A 148 -8.33 -10.46 -10.19
CA ASN A 148 -9.31 -10.23 -11.27
C ASN A 148 -10.68 -9.72 -10.76
N HIS A 149 -10.94 -9.83 -9.45
CA HIS A 149 -12.20 -9.43 -8.84
C HIS A 149 -11.95 -8.64 -7.56
N LEU A 150 -13.00 -7.97 -7.05
CA LEU A 150 -12.92 -7.34 -5.75
C LEU A 150 -12.49 -8.34 -4.67
N PRO A 151 -11.57 -7.94 -3.77
CA PRO A 151 -11.06 -8.84 -2.73
C PRO A 151 -12.18 -9.30 -1.80
N ILE A 152 -12.10 -10.57 -1.37
CA ILE A 152 -13.06 -11.15 -0.41
C ILE A 152 -12.94 -10.46 0.95
N LEU A 153 -11.70 -10.15 1.37
CA LEU A 153 -11.41 -9.36 2.56
C LEU A 153 -10.72 -8.08 2.08
N ASP A 154 -11.40 -6.96 2.21
CA ASP A 154 -10.90 -5.67 1.78
C ASP A 154 -10.58 -4.78 2.99
N PHE A 155 -9.31 -4.55 3.23
CA PHE A 155 -8.80 -3.68 4.29
C PHE A 155 -8.44 -2.28 3.80
N ARG A 156 -8.58 -2.03 2.49
CA ARG A 156 -8.25 -0.74 1.90
C ARG A 156 -9.22 0.36 2.33
N PRO A 157 -8.79 1.61 2.31
CA PRO A 157 -9.69 2.75 2.55
C PRO A 157 -10.86 2.82 1.57
N TYR A 158 -10.66 2.35 0.32
CA TYR A 158 -11.64 2.38 -0.78
C TYR A 158 -12.55 1.15 -0.87
N LYS A 159 -12.77 0.44 0.25
CA LYS A 159 -13.64 -0.74 0.27
C LYS A 159 -15.12 -0.39 0.01
N LEU A 160 -15.88 -1.39 -0.39
CA LEU A 160 -17.33 -1.25 -0.54
C LEU A 160 -17.99 -0.67 0.73
N GLY A 161 -18.80 0.39 0.56
CA GLY A 161 -19.46 1.09 1.64
C GLY A 161 -18.57 2.10 2.38
N ALA A 162 -17.34 2.35 1.93
CA ALA A 162 -16.49 3.40 2.50
C ALA A 162 -17.04 4.79 2.18
N ASN A 163 -17.04 5.66 3.16
CA ASN A 163 -17.34 7.09 2.98
C ASN A 163 -16.03 7.84 2.75
N ILE A 164 -15.69 8.09 1.49
CA ILE A 164 -14.41 8.72 1.10
C ILE A 164 -14.24 10.11 1.72
N PRO A 165 -15.23 11.04 1.68
CA PRO A 165 -15.09 12.32 2.36
C PRO A 165 -14.76 12.20 3.85
N ALA A 166 -15.41 11.28 4.56
CA ALA A 166 -15.12 11.04 5.97
C ALA A 166 -13.72 10.47 6.21
N LEU A 167 -13.21 9.65 5.27
CA LEU A 167 -11.85 9.09 5.34
C LEU A 167 -10.76 10.10 4.95
N MET A 168 -11.11 11.18 4.26
CA MET A 168 -10.22 12.30 3.93
C MET A 168 -10.18 13.36 5.02
N SER A 169 -11.20 13.43 5.86
CA SER A 169 -11.33 14.46 6.88
C SER A 169 -10.49 14.17 8.13
N ILE A 170 -10.01 15.24 8.77
CA ILE A 170 -9.40 15.18 10.09
C ILE A 170 -10.52 15.33 11.13
N PRO A 171 -10.77 14.32 12.01
CA PRO A 171 -11.79 14.42 13.04
C PRO A 171 -11.51 15.56 14.02
N GLU A 172 -12.57 16.20 14.54
CA GLU A 172 -12.43 17.21 15.58
C GLU A 172 -11.72 16.62 16.82
N GLY A 173 -10.67 17.33 17.28
CA GLY A 173 -9.86 16.89 18.42
C GLY A 173 -8.82 15.81 18.10
N ALA A 174 -8.58 15.51 16.82
CA ALA A 174 -7.49 14.63 16.42
C ALA A 174 -6.13 15.23 16.84
N PRO A 175 -5.12 14.40 17.18
CA PRO A 175 -3.79 14.89 17.50
C PRO A 175 -3.20 15.68 16.33
N GLU A 176 -2.64 16.85 16.62
CA GLU A 176 -1.89 17.64 15.65
C GLU A 176 -0.42 17.21 15.60
N ASP A 177 0.27 17.60 14.53
CA ASP A 177 1.70 17.42 14.42
C ASP A 177 2.44 18.26 15.47
N GLU A 178 3.35 17.65 16.21
CA GLU A 178 4.22 18.33 17.16
C GLU A 178 5.60 18.58 16.52
N TYR A 179 5.98 19.84 16.40
CA TYR A 179 7.26 20.25 15.80
C TYR A 179 8.21 20.81 16.85
N ALA A 180 9.49 20.42 16.79
CA ALA A 180 10.57 21.14 17.43
C ALA A 180 11.13 22.17 16.46
N TYR A 181 11.25 23.38 16.95
CA TYR A 181 11.90 24.47 16.24
C TYR A 181 13.29 24.72 16.86
N SER A 182 14.32 24.74 16.02
CA SER A 182 15.65 25.18 16.42
C SER A 182 16.11 26.29 15.48
N PHE A 183 16.83 27.23 16.05
CA PHE A 183 17.33 28.43 15.36
C PHE A 183 18.85 28.41 15.35
N ILE A 184 19.43 28.70 14.18
CA ILE A 184 20.86 28.79 14.01
C ILE A 184 21.23 30.28 14.05
N TYR A 185 22.04 30.64 15.02
CA TYR A 185 22.62 31.97 15.13
C TYR A 185 24.15 31.91 14.96
N GLU A 186 24.70 32.97 14.44
CA GLU A 186 26.14 33.15 14.23
C GLU A 186 26.68 34.29 15.06
N LYS A 187 27.83 34.07 15.72
CA LYS A 187 28.61 35.05 16.42
C LYS A 187 30.09 34.80 16.17
N ASP A 188 30.83 35.81 15.76
CA ASP A 188 32.27 35.78 15.49
C ASP A 188 32.67 34.66 14.49
N GLY A 189 31.81 34.40 13.49
CA GLY A 189 32.01 33.33 12.49
C GLY A 189 31.71 31.90 12.98
N VAL A 190 31.16 31.74 14.20
CA VAL A 190 30.78 30.43 14.76
C VAL A 190 29.28 30.32 14.81
N GLN A 191 28.75 29.29 14.13
CA GLN A 191 27.33 28.98 14.16
C GLN A 191 26.99 28.08 15.32
N LYS A 192 25.89 28.38 16.00
CA LYS A 192 25.36 27.55 17.10
C LYS A 192 23.85 27.42 16.99
N GLU A 193 23.38 26.19 17.28
CA GLU A 193 21.95 25.85 17.26
C GLU A 193 21.35 26.05 18.66
N PHE A 194 20.20 26.70 18.71
CA PHE A 194 19.46 27.02 19.92
C PHE A 194 18.02 26.50 19.79
N SER A 195 17.45 26.04 20.90
CA SER A 195 16.01 25.76 20.99
C SER A 195 15.19 27.06 21.06
N LEU A 196 13.88 26.97 20.82
CA LEU A 196 12.97 28.13 20.91
C LEU A 196 13.07 28.86 22.25
N GLU A 197 13.26 28.12 23.36
CA GLU A 197 13.32 28.68 24.72
C GLU A 197 14.63 29.40 25.03
N ASN A 198 15.73 29.06 24.35
CA ASN A 198 17.07 29.53 24.61
C ASN A 198 17.65 30.34 23.46
N ALA A 199 16.86 30.71 22.49
CA ALA A 199 17.30 31.52 21.35
C ALA A 199 17.66 32.94 21.82
N PRO A 200 18.87 33.47 21.45
CA PRO A 200 19.31 34.79 21.85
C PRO A 200 18.67 35.91 21.00
N ALA A 201 17.33 35.94 20.93
CA ALA A 201 16.58 36.85 20.08
C ALA A 201 16.81 38.35 20.45
N ASP A 202 17.09 38.62 21.74
CA ASP A 202 17.32 39.98 22.26
C ASP A 202 18.81 40.37 22.36
N ASP A 203 19.73 39.44 22.03
CA ASP A 203 21.17 39.70 22.07
C ASP A 203 21.69 40.11 20.67
N SER A 204 21.91 41.39 20.48
CA SER A 204 22.41 41.98 19.22
C SER A 204 23.78 41.47 18.76
N THR A 205 24.49 40.72 19.61
CA THR A 205 25.79 40.10 19.25
C THR A 205 25.63 38.81 18.45
N TRP A 206 24.44 38.26 18.39
CA TRP A 206 24.11 37.09 17.60
C TRP A 206 23.28 37.47 16.37
N THR A 207 23.67 36.99 15.22
CA THR A 207 22.94 37.18 13.96
C THR A 207 22.18 35.89 13.59
N PHE A 208 20.89 36.04 13.37
CA PHE A 208 20.09 34.90 12.88
C PHE A 208 20.54 34.45 11.48
N VAL A 209 20.78 33.18 11.28
CA VAL A 209 21.23 32.60 10.02
C VAL A 209 20.14 31.74 9.38
N ASP A 210 19.56 30.80 10.16
CA ASP A 210 18.60 29.84 9.63
C ASP A 210 17.70 29.25 10.75
N SER A 211 16.58 28.61 10.36
CA SER A 211 15.73 27.89 11.27
C SER A 211 15.53 26.46 10.77
N LYS A 212 15.58 25.49 11.70
CA LYS A 212 15.28 24.09 11.42
C LYS A 212 14.00 23.68 12.13
N THR A 213 13.11 23.04 11.38
CA THR A 213 11.89 22.42 11.91
C THR A 213 12.05 20.92 11.87
N LYS A 214 11.86 20.26 13.00
CA LYS A 214 11.89 18.80 13.10
C LYS A 214 10.58 18.31 13.65
N LEU A 215 9.89 17.43 12.91
CA LEU A 215 8.71 16.75 13.41
C LEU A 215 9.11 15.83 14.58
N ILE A 216 8.53 16.07 15.78
CA ILE A 216 8.75 15.25 16.98
C ILE A 216 7.75 14.13 17.03
N LYS A 217 6.47 14.44 16.77
CA LYS A 217 5.37 13.50 16.82
C LYS A 217 4.41 13.82 15.69
N GLN A 218 4.12 12.80 14.90
CA GLN A 218 3.14 12.89 13.85
C GLN A 218 1.74 12.87 14.43
N GLY A 219 0.91 13.80 14.01
CA GLY A 219 -0.50 13.87 14.35
C GLY A 219 -1.33 12.81 13.61
N TYR A 220 -2.63 13.02 13.59
CA TYR A 220 -3.55 12.14 12.85
C TYR A 220 -3.35 12.34 11.34
N VAL A 221 -3.14 11.24 10.63
CA VAL A 221 -3.11 11.22 9.17
C VAL A 221 -4.38 10.55 8.68
N PRO A 222 -5.20 11.23 7.87
CA PRO A 222 -6.38 10.60 7.27
C PRO A 222 -6.00 9.35 6.47
N PRO A 223 -6.85 8.30 6.48
CA PRO A 223 -6.62 7.08 5.69
C PRO A 223 -6.52 7.33 4.18
N VAL A 224 -7.15 8.40 3.69
CA VAL A 224 -7.12 8.83 2.29
C VAL A 224 -6.55 10.24 2.24
N THR A 225 -5.35 10.39 1.70
CA THR A 225 -4.65 11.69 1.58
C THR A 225 -4.33 12.08 0.14
N THR A 226 -4.47 11.15 -0.80
CA THR A 226 -4.00 11.33 -2.19
C THR A 226 -5.12 11.25 -3.22
N PHE A 227 -6.36 11.27 -2.77
CA PHE A 227 -7.51 11.24 -3.67
C PHE A 227 -7.87 12.65 -4.10
N HIS A 228 -7.48 13.03 -5.31
CA HIS A 228 -7.78 14.31 -5.93
C HIS A 228 -8.35 14.09 -7.34
N ILE A 229 -9.37 14.86 -7.68
CA ILE A 229 -10.00 14.88 -8.99
C ILE A 229 -9.83 16.27 -9.57
N TYR A 230 -9.25 16.33 -10.76
CA TYR A 230 -9.01 17.57 -11.47
C TYR A 230 -9.90 17.69 -12.71
N ASN A 231 -10.38 18.88 -12.98
CA ASN A 231 -11.08 19.16 -14.22
C ASN A 231 -10.11 19.48 -15.38
N GLU A 232 -10.64 19.72 -16.55
CA GLU A 232 -9.88 20.08 -17.77
C GLU A 232 -8.98 21.33 -17.64
N ASN A 233 -9.23 22.16 -16.61
CA ASN A 233 -8.47 23.38 -16.34
C ASN A 233 -7.46 23.19 -15.20
N ASP A 234 -7.12 21.94 -14.84
CA ASP A 234 -6.27 21.57 -13.70
C ASP A 234 -6.77 22.10 -12.34
N ALA A 235 -8.06 22.43 -12.21
CA ALA A 235 -8.65 22.82 -10.93
C ALA A 235 -9.12 21.57 -10.16
N ASP A 236 -8.78 21.51 -8.87
CA ASP A 236 -9.24 20.45 -7.96
C ASP A 236 -10.73 20.64 -7.67
N VAL A 237 -11.52 19.68 -8.08
CA VAL A 237 -12.98 19.63 -7.93
C VAL A 237 -13.43 18.51 -6.96
N THR A 238 -12.49 17.92 -6.23
CA THR A 238 -12.73 16.76 -5.36
C THR A 238 -13.84 17.05 -4.33
N ASP A 239 -13.71 18.15 -3.59
CA ASP A 239 -14.66 18.50 -2.53
C ASP A 239 -16.04 18.83 -3.08
N GLU A 240 -16.10 19.51 -4.22
CA GLU A 240 -17.37 19.85 -4.89
C GLU A 240 -18.12 18.59 -5.31
N LEU A 241 -17.42 17.65 -5.95
CA LEU A 241 -18.01 16.42 -6.43
C LEU A 241 -18.41 15.47 -5.30
N LEU A 242 -17.52 15.24 -4.33
CA LEU A 242 -17.77 14.27 -3.25
C LEU A 242 -18.83 14.73 -2.26
N ASN A 243 -19.09 16.04 -2.15
CA ASN A 243 -20.11 16.61 -1.26
C ASN A 243 -21.40 16.99 -2.00
N ASP A 244 -21.58 16.55 -3.26
CA ASP A 244 -22.85 16.76 -3.97
C ASP A 244 -24.02 16.10 -3.20
N PRO A 245 -25.00 16.87 -2.73
CA PRO A 245 -26.10 16.34 -1.92
C PRO A 245 -27.02 15.38 -2.69
N LYS A 246 -26.98 15.39 -4.01
CA LYS A 246 -27.73 14.44 -4.86
C LYS A 246 -27.00 13.11 -5.02
N GLY A 247 -25.69 13.11 -4.80
CA GLY A 247 -24.84 11.99 -5.09
C GLY A 247 -24.41 11.92 -6.57
N LEU A 248 -23.37 11.16 -6.82
CA LEU A 248 -22.82 10.99 -8.16
C LEU A 248 -22.26 9.58 -8.37
N PHE A 249 -22.08 9.22 -9.62
CA PHE A 249 -21.34 8.03 -10.04
C PHE A 249 -19.95 8.45 -10.54
N LEU A 250 -18.92 7.77 -10.03
CA LEU A 250 -17.53 7.90 -10.51
C LEU A 250 -17.10 6.57 -11.13
N LEU A 251 -16.88 6.58 -12.44
CA LEU A 251 -16.22 5.50 -13.15
C LEU A 251 -14.71 5.71 -13.06
N ILE A 252 -13.98 4.83 -12.39
CA ILE A 252 -12.53 4.93 -12.26
C ILE A 252 -11.86 4.07 -13.31
N ALA A 253 -11.30 4.68 -14.33
CA ALA A 253 -10.61 4.02 -15.43
C ALA A 253 -9.18 4.62 -15.61
N PRO A 254 -8.18 4.18 -14.83
CA PRO A 254 -6.86 4.80 -14.80
C PRO A 254 -6.18 4.90 -16.18
N ARG A 255 -6.47 3.93 -17.07
CA ARG A 255 -5.97 3.89 -18.44
C ARG A 255 -7.03 3.32 -19.37
N LEU A 256 -7.64 4.17 -20.17
CA LEU A 256 -8.65 3.78 -21.15
C LEU A 256 -8.07 2.90 -22.26
N GLU A 257 -6.79 3.08 -22.59
CA GLU A 257 -6.10 2.28 -23.60
C GLU A 257 -6.04 0.79 -23.27
N ASN A 258 -6.19 0.45 -21.99
CA ASN A 258 -6.16 -0.93 -21.48
C ASN A 258 -7.51 -1.35 -20.88
N ALA A 259 -8.52 -0.51 -21.00
CA ALA A 259 -9.84 -0.82 -20.45
C ALA A 259 -10.54 -1.83 -21.35
N ASP A 260 -11.30 -2.73 -20.73
CA ASP A 260 -12.15 -3.71 -21.39
C ASP A 260 -13.51 -3.07 -21.69
N ASP A 261 -13.97 -3.19 -22.92
CA ASP A 261 -15.25 -2.65 -23.39
C ASP A 261 -16.38 -3.69 -23.45
N GLU A 262 -16.12 -4.95 -23.05
CA GLU A 262 -17.12 -6.04 -23.09
C GLU A 262 -18.44 -5.69 -22.35
N ARG A 263 -18.38 -4.78 -21.35
CA ARG A 263 -19.54 -4.38 -20.54
C ARG A 263 -19.89 -2.90 -20.68
N ILE A 264 -19.52 -2.28 -21.75
CA ILE A 264 -19.75 -0.85 -21.94
C ILE A 264 -21.25 -0.50 -21.95
N ASP A 265 -22.11 -1.39 -22.47
CA ASP A 265 -23.55 -1.20 -22.46
C ASP A 265 -24.10 -1.11 -21.03
N GLU A 266 -23.56 -1.86 -20.08
CA GLU A 266 -23.94 -1.78 -18.67
C GLU A 266 -23.54 -0.42 -18.07
N ILE A 267 -22.37 0.09 -18.43
CA ILE A 267 -21.90 1.41 -17.97
C ILE A 267 -22.76 2.51 -18.56
N ASN A 268 -23.06 2.46 -19.86
CA ASN A 268 -23.92 3.42 -20.53
C ASN A 268 -25.35 3.41 -19.94
N ASN A 269 -25.88 2.25 -19.57
CA ASN A 269 -27.17 2.17 -18.86
C ASN A 269 -27.14 2.85 -17.49
N VAL A 270 -26.01 2.80 -16.75
CA VAL A 270 -25.86 3.54 -15.49
C VAL A 270 -25.74 5.03 -15.75
N TYR A 271 -25.09 5.44 -16.82
CA TYR A 271 -25.03 6.84 -17.22
C TYR A 271 -26.43 7.39 -17.55
N ASP A 272 -27.22 6.67 -18.37
CA ASP A 272 -28.59 7.05 -18.71
C ASP A 272 -29.47 7.17 -17.44
N TYR A 273 -29.34 6.20 -16.54
CA TYR A 273 -30.03 6.26 -15.23
C TYR A 273 -29.63 7.51 -14.43
N ALA A 274 -28.33 7.86 -14.42
CA ALA A 274 -27.85 9.05 -13.72
C ALA A 274 -28.48 10.32 -14.32
N LEU A 275 -28.51 10.45 -15.64
CA LEU A 275 -29.12 11.59 -16.35
C LEU A 275 -30.62 11.70 -16.03
N GLU A 276 -31.36 10.60 -16.11
CA GLU A 276 -32.81 10.57 -15.84
C GLU A 276 -33.14 11.00 -14.40
N ASN A 277 -32.26 10.72 -13.44
CA ASN A 277 -32.44 11.05 -12.03
C ASN A 277 -31.73 12.35 -11.59
N GLY A 278 -31.06 13.04 -12.50
CA GLY A 278 -30.36 14.30 -12.23
C GLY A 278 -29.17 14.13 -11.31
N LEU A 279 -28.49 12.97 -11.40
CA LEU A 279 -27.27 12.63 -10.68
C LEU A 279 -26.04 12.93 -11.55
N GLY A 280 -24.91 13.27 -10.94
CA GLY A 280 -23.65 13.40 -11.65
C GLY A 280 -23.12 12.03 -12.11
N PHE A 281 -22.49 11.98 -13.29
CA PHE A 281 -21.72 10.83 -13.76
C PHE A 281 -20.44 11.30 -14.42
N TYR A 282 -19.31 10.84 -13.93
CA TYR A 282 -17.98 11.25 -14.42
C TYR A 282 -17.06 10.06 -14.55
N CYS A 283 -16.21 10.05 -15.58
CA CYS A 283 -15.11 9.10 -15.70
C CYS A 283 -13.78 9.74 -15.29
N VAL A 284 -13.15 9.22 -14.24
CA VAL A 284 -11.84 9.69 -13.78
C VAL A 284 -10.75 8.84 -14.43
N THR A 285 -9.86 9.48 -15.19
CA THR A 285 -8.82 8.78 -15.96
C THR A 285 -7.53 9.60 -16.02
N GLY A 286 -6.39 8.88 -16.06
CA GLY A 286 -5.08 9.48 -16.35
C GLY A 286 -4.67 9.35 -17.83
N SER A 287 -5.61 9.03 -18.73
CA SER A 287 -5.35 8.86 -20.15
C SER A 287 -5.25 10.20 -20.88
N SER A 288 -4.54 10.22 -22.02
CA SER A 288 -4.43 11.40 -22.85
C SER A 288 -5.78 11.77 -23.53
N ALA A 289 -5.89 13.03 -23.99
CA ALA A 289 -7.08 13.48 -24.72
C ALA A 289 -7.37 12.64 -25.98
N ASP A 290 -6.31 12.19 -26.69
CA ASP A 290 -6.45 11.32 -27.85
C ASP A 290 -7.02 9.94 -27.49
N ALA A 291 -6.61 9.39 -26.36
CA ALA A 291 -7.14 8.12 -25.86
C ALA A 291 -8.59 8.25 -25.40
N ILE A 292 -8.95 9.36 -24.76
CA ILE A 292 -10.33 9.69 -24.38
C ILE A 292 -11.22 9.79 -25.63
N ALA A 293 -10.77 10.52 -26.67
CA ALA A 293 -11.51 10.64 -27.93
C ALA A 293 -11.71 9.27 -28.59
N THR A 294 -10.64 8.47 -28.68
CA THR A 294 -10.71 7.11 -29.25
C THR A 294 -11.67 6.22 -28.46
N TRP A 295 -11.65 6.30 -27.15
CA TRP A 295 -12.59 5.56 -26.29
C TRP A 295 -14.04 5.98 -26.55
N SER A 296 -14.32 7.29 -26.54
CA SER A 296 -15.67 7.82 -26.80
C SER A 296 -16.21 7.42 -28.18
N ASP A 297 -15.36 7.48 -29.21
CA ASP A 297 -15.74 7.07 -30.56
C ASP A 297 -16.07 5.57 -30.65
N ASN A 298 -15.32 4.71 -29.94
CA ASN A 298 -15.51 3.27 -30.00
C ASN A 298 -16.69 2.78 -29.14
N THR A 299 -16.97 3.45 -28.03
CA THR A 299 -17.91 3.00 -27.00
C THR A 299 -19.22 3.79 -26.95
N GLY A 300 -19.28 4.90 -27.68
CA GLY A 300 -20.42 5.83 -27.62
C GLY A 300 -20.55 6.55 -26.27
N ALA A 301 -19.45 6.66 -25.50
CA ALA A 301 -19.45 7.32 -24.20
C ALA A 301 -19.67 8.82 -24.33
N GLU A 302 -20.75 9.33 -23.72
CA GLU A 302 -21.13 10.77 -23.72
C GLU A 302 -20.89 11.45 -22.35
N TYR A 303 -20.42 10.70 -21.35
CA TYR A 303 -20.14 11.23 -20.01
C TYR A 303 -18.85 12.06 -20.00
N ALA A 304 -18.78 12.99 -19.03
CA ALA A 304 -17.61 13.84 -18.86
C ALA A 304 -16.41 13.08 -18.26
N PHE A 305 -15.22 13.43 -18.74
CA PHE A 305 -13.94 12.89 -18.27
C PHE A 305 -13.24 13.89 -17.35
N LEU A 306 -12.68 13.37 -16.25
CA LEU A 306 -11.89 14.11 -15.26
C LEU A 306 -10.55 13.39 -15.03
N MET A 307 -9.57 14.09 -14.47
CA MET A 307 -8.22 13.57 -14.18
C MET A 307 -7.97 13.38 -12.69
#